data_cc3d90a3167a109b3aa6fa30d8683b7a
#
_entry.id   cc3d90a3167a109b3aa6fa30d8683b7a
#
_cell.length_a   1.000
_cell.length_b   1.000
_cell.length_c   1.000
_cell.angle_alpha   90.00
_cell.angle_beta   90.00
_cell.angle_gamma   90.00
#
_symmetry.space_group_name_H-M   'P 1'
#
loop_
_entity.id
_entity.type
_entity.pdbx_description
1 polymer ?
#
loop_
_entity_poly.entity_id
_entity_poly.type
_entity_poly.pdbx_seq_one_letter_code
_entity_poly.pdbx_strand_id
1 'polypeptide(L)' 'MARNGEGVDVRGEVVDMLLEKIASDRNPSATMMNLVEDLLAPDDVPAYVGILMDKVKTDKYPSYSMLRRLLALTS' A
#
# COMPACT_ATOMS: atom_id res chain seq x y z
N MET A 1 -22.20 -17.59 2.77
CA MET A 1 -22.05 -17.38 2.32
C MET A 1 -22.20 -17.23 1.71
N ALA A 2 -21.91 -16.80 1.64
CA ALA A 2 -21.90 -16.46 1.07
C ALA A 2 -21.86 -16.56 0.26
N ARG A 3 -22.09 -16.56 0.01
CA ARG A 3 -22.02 -16.44 -0.80
C ARG A 3 -21.31 -16.30 -1.42
N ASN A 4 -20.90 -16.92 -1.82
CA ASN A 4 -20.17 -16.62 -2.33
C ASN A 4 -19.52 -15.81 -2.66
N GLY A 5 -18.79 -16.06 -3.19
CA GLY A 5 -18.18 -14.80 -3.50
C GLY A 5 -19.03 -13.61 -3.24
N GLU A 6 -20.20 -13.86 -3.02
CA GLU A 6 -21.16 -12.81 -2.74
C GLU A 6 -20.82 -12.16 -1.42
N GLY A 7 -20.67 -10.83 -1.45
CA GLY A 7 -20.31 -10.10 -0.28
C GLY A 7 -18.85 -10.22 0.11
N VAL A 8 -18.06 -10.98 -0.67
CA VAL A 8 -16.64 -11.13 -0.40
C VAL A 8 -15.86 -10.31 -1.43
N ASP A 9 -15.14 -9.34 -0.95
CA ASP A 9 -14.26 -8.54 -1.79
C ASP A 9 -12.81 -8.97 -1.51
N VAL A 10 -12.40 -10.03 -2.20
CA VAL A 10 -11.08 -10.61 -1.99
C VAL A 10 -9.99 -9.58 -2.30
N ARG A 11 -10.17 -8.81 -3.37
CA ARG A 11 -9.21 -7.78 -3.71
C ARG A 11 -9.08 -6.75 -2.57
N GLY A 12 -10.22 -6.27 -2.07
CA GLY A 12 -10.21 -5.29 -0.99
C GLY A 12 -9.58 -5.83 0.27
N GLU A 13 -9.87 -7.10 0.59
CA GLU A 13 -9.29 -7.72 1.77
C GLU A 13 -7.78 -7.91 1.64
N VAL A 14 -7.32 -8.28 0.45
CA VAL A 14 -5.89 -8.41 0.20
C VAL A 14 -5.22 -7.06 0.31
N VAL A 15 -5.82 -6.01 -0.26
CA VAL A 15 -5.28 -4.66 -0.16
C VAL A 15 -5.17 -4.23 1.30
N ASP A 16 -6.22 -4.43 2.07
CA ASP A 16 -6.21 -4.05 3.49
C ASP A 16 -5.11 -4.78 4.25
N MET A 17 -4.96 -6.08 3.99
CA MET A 17 -3.93 -6.87 4.63
C MET A 17 -2.54 -6.39 4.24
N LEU A 18 -2.33 -6.10 2.96
CA LEU A 18 -1.05 -5.62 2.48
C LEU A 18 -0.72 -4.25 3.07
N LEU A 19 -1.71 -3.36 3.14
CA LEU A 19 -1.50 -2.04 3.74
C LEU A 19 -1.06 -2.17 5.19
N GLU A 20 -1.70 -3.08 5.93
CA GLU A 20 -1.34 -3.32 7.32
C GLU A 20 0.09 -3.82 7.46
N LYS A 21 0.45 -4.78 6.61
CA LYS A 21 1.79 -5.35 6.66
C LYS A 21 2.84 -4.31 6.27
N ILE A 22 2.57 -3.54 5.23
CA ILE A 22 3.49 -2.49 4.79
C ILE A 22 3.64 -1.44 5.89
N ALA A 23 2.54 -1.07 6.54
CA ALA A 23 2.58 -0.06 7.59
C ALA A 23 3.44 -0.52 8.78
N SER A 24 3.36 -1.80 9.12
CA SER A 24 4.06 -2.33 10.29
C SER A 24 5.50 -2.75 9.99
N ASP A 25 5.86 -2.88 8.74
CA ASP A 25 7.20 -3.30 8.35
C ASP A 25 8.07 -2.07 8.14
N ARG A 26 9.23 -2.05 8.81
CA ARG A 26 10.16 -0.93 8.66
C ARG A 26 10.66 -0.81 7.23
N ASN A 27 10.92 -1.95 6.60
CA ASN A 27 11.44 -1.98 5.22
C ASN A 27 10.58 -2.93 4.39
N PRO A 28 9.38 -2.49 3.98
CA PRO A 28 8.51 -3.36 3.19
C PRO A 28 9.17 -3.71 1.86
N SER A 29 8.93 -4.93 1.41
CA SER A 29 9.56 -5.40 0.18
C SER A 29 9.00 -4.68 -1.04
N ALA A 30 9.85 -4.50 -2.05
CA ALA A 30 9.43 -3.91 -3.31
C ALA A 30 8.33 -4.75 -3.96
N THR A 31 8.43 -6.07 -3.86
CA THR A 31 7.43 -6.98 -4.43
C THR A 31 6.06 -6.73 -3.81
N MET A 32 6.01 -6.60 -2.49
CA MET A 32 4.76 -6.35 -1.78
C MET A 32 4.18 -5.00 -2.16
N MET A 33 5.02 -3.98 -2.24
CA MET A 33 4.57 -2.65 -2.64
C MET A 33 4.09 -2.63 -4.09
N ASN A 34 4.77 -3.33 -4.97
CA ASN A 34 4.34 -3.45 -6.37
C ASN A 34 2.97 -4.09 -6.46
N LEU A 35 2.75 -5.15 -5.68
CA LEU A 35 1.48 -5.85 -5.71
C LEU A 35 0.34 -4.96 -5.24
N VAL A 36 0.52 -4.26 -4.12
CA VAL A 36 -0.55 -3.42 -3.61
C VAL A 36 -0.83 -2.26 -4.58
N GLU A 37 0.22 -1.71 -5.19
CA GLU A 37 0.03 -0.62 -6.16
C GLU A 37 -0.78 -1.05 -7.37
N ASP A 38 -0.64 -2.31 -7.78
CA ASP A 38 -1.43 -2.86 -8.88
C ASP A 38 -2.89 -3.05 -8.50
N LEU A 39 -3.17 -3.23 -7.22
CA LEU A 39 -4.50 -3.55 -6.74
C LEU A 39 -5.28 -2.36 -6.19
N LEU A 40 -4.61 -1.23 -5.93
CA LEU A 40 -5.27 -0.08 -5.30
C LEU A 40 -6.44 0.44 -6.13
N ALA A 41 -7.57 0.62 -5.47
CA ALA A 41 -8.66 1.40 -6.03
C ALA A 41 -8.38 2.88 -5.69
N PRO A 42 -9.00 3.82 -6.42
CA PRO A 42 -8.78 5.24 -6.11
C PRO A 42 -9.00 5.60 -4.66
N ASP A 43 -9.96 4.96 -4.01
CA ASP A 43 -10.29 5.23 -2.60
C ASP A 43 -9.20 4.75 -1.65
N ASP A 44 -8.37 3.82 -2.10
CA ASP A 44 -7.32 3.26 -1.26
C ASP A 44 -6.02 4.06 -1.34
N VAL A 45 -5.88 4.87 -2.39
CA VAL A 45 -4.62 5.59 -2.63
C VAL A 45 -4.24 6.50 -1.46
N PRO A 46 -5.16 7.30 -0.88
CA PRO A 46 -4.77 8.15 0.25
C PRO A 46 -4.19 7.38 1.43
N ALA A 47 -4.73 6.20 1.72
CA ALA A 47 -4.22 5.40 2.83
C ALA A 47 -2.79 4.93 2.56
N TYR A 48 -2.54 4.44 1.34
CA TYR A 48 -1.22 3.98 0.96
C TYR A 48 -0.22 5.13 0.96
N VAL A 49 -0.60 6.28 0.39
CA VAL A 49 0.25 7.46 0.38
C VAL A 49 0.60 7.87 1.81
N GLY A 50 -0.39 7.86 2.70
CA GLY A 50 -0.16 8.19 4.10
C GLY A 50 0.87 7.28 4.76
N ILE A 51 0.78 5.99 4.48
CA ILE A 51 1.74 5.02 5.03
C ILE A 51 3.15 5.32 4.52
N LEU A 52 3.31 5.51 3.22
CA LEU A 52 4.63 5.78 2.65
C LEU A 52 5.19 7.12 3.13
N MET A 53 4.34 8.14 3.21
CA MET A 53 4.76 9.44 3.70
C MET A 53 5.27 9.35 5.13
N ASP A 54 4.58 8.59 5.96
CA ASP A 54 4.99 8.42 7.34
C ASP A 54 6.37 7.77 7.43
N LYS A 55 6.60 6.75 6.60
CA LYS A 55 7.89 6.06 6.57
C LYS A 55 9.01 6.99 6.13
N VAL A 56 8.76 7.78 5.09
CA VAL A 56 9.75 8.72 4.58
C VAL A 56 10.08 9.78 5.62
N LYS A 57 9.06 10.29 6.33
CA LYS A 57 9.26 11.34 7.32
C LYS A 57 10.02 10.85 8.55
N THR A 58 9.83 9.59 8.92
CA THR A 58 10.47 9.05 10.11
C THR A 58 11.84 8.45 9.82
N ASP A 59 12.18 8.28 8.55
CA ASP A 59 13.44 7.68 8.16
C ASP A 59 14.48 8.78 8.00
N LYS A 60 15.63 8.58 8.62
CA LYS A 60 16.73 9.55 8.51
C LYS A 60 17.25 9.63 7.08
N TYR A 61 17.25 8.49 6.39
CA TYR A 61 17.74 8.41 5.00
C TYR A 61 16.65 7.73 4.17
N PRO A 62 15.63 8.47 3.74
CA PRO A 62 14.53 7.86 3.00
C PRO A 62 15.00 7.25 1.68
N SER A 63 14.37 6.11 1.36
CA SER A 63 14.69 5.36 0.15
C SER A 63 14.31 6.17 -1.10
N TYR A 64 15.21 6.21 -2.06
CA TYR A 64 14.94 6.84 -3.35
C TYR A 64 13.73 6.17 -4.02
N SER A 65 13.68 4.85 -3.98
CA SER A 65 12.58 4.14 -4.63
C SER A 65 11.23 4.47 -3.97
N MET A 66 11.21 4.67 -2.66
CA MET A 66 9.99 5.02 -1.97
C MET A 66 9.53 6.44 -2.35
N LEU A 67 10.47 7.36 -2.46
CA LEU A 67 10.16 8.70 -2.93
C LEU A 67 9.60 8.69 -4.35
N ARG A 68 10.18 7.85 -5.21
CA ARG A 68 9.70 7.72 -6.58
C ARG A 68 8.28 7.17 -6.62
N ARG A 69 7.96 6.21 -5.74
CA ARG A 69 6.61 5.67 -5.67
C ARG A 69 5.61 6.76 -5.31
N LEU A 70 5.96 7.58 -4.32
CA LEU A 70 5.09 8.68 -3.89
C LEU A 70 4.84 9.66 -5.02
N LEU A 71 5.89 10.01 -5.74
CA LEU A 71 5.75 10.96 -6.85
C LEU A 71 4.89 10.38 -7.97
N ALA A 72 5.04 9.09 -8.24
CA ALA A 72 4.23 8.44 -9.27
C ALA A 72 2.75 8.41 -8.90
N LEU A 73 2.46 8.26 -7.61
CA LEU A 73 1.07 8.19 -7.15
C LEU A 73 0.37 9.55 -7.19
N THR A 74 1.12 10.62 -7.21
CA THR A 74 0.55 11.97 -7.18
C THR A 74 0.52 12.64 -8.55
N SER A 75 1.05 12.00 -9.55
CA SER A 75 1.09 12.61 -10.90
C SER A 75 -0.12 12.26 -11.76
#